data_65223f2f30d29b2f3d99a71f5bd5cb5c
#
_entry.id   65223f2f30d29b2f3d99a71f5bd5cb5c
#
_cell.length_a   1.000
_cell.length_b   1.000
_cell.length_c   1.000
_cell.angle_alpha   90.00
_cell.angle_beta   90.00
_cell.angle_gamma   90.00
#
_symmetry.space_group_name_H-M   'P 1'
#
loop_
_entity.id
_entity.type
_entity.pdbx_description
1 polymer ?
#
loop_
_entity_poly.entity_id
_entity_poly.type
_entity_poly.pdbx_seq_one_letter_code
_entity_poly.pdbx_strand_id
1 'polypeptide(L)'
;MIYPSFLTNGSTIGICAPSAGAGKDLESFDACLDTLKQQGYNIKEAQHVRVNDPRGGSAKQRGDELNQLFQDPEVDFVMCAKGGDFLNEMIPYISFETLKKHPKFIMGASDPTGVLYPYTTLCDVATIYGFNGGSSYDLQPLPQFVKNNLEIIKGNLIEQTNYPEYQKALPWDVEGFVPDTKVQWSCTQEELTTSGRCIGGCIDVLKDLIGTKFDGTKKFIEKYADDGIIWYFDNFSLSAEVLYRTLIQMSYAGWFESTKAIIVGRTLFESSETGMSYQEALTTSCEDIPVIYDADIGHTNPHFTMINGAILNLHYKHHHASITFELK
;
A
#
# COMPACT_ATOMS: atom_id res chain seq x y z
N MET A 1 12.75 -5.07 13.28
CA MET A 1 11.92 -4.04 12.60
C MET A 1 11.86 -2.78 13.45
N ILE A 2 12.01 -1.61 12.85
CA ILE A 2 11.77 -0.33 13.51
C ILE A 2 10.31 0.05 13.25
N TYR A 3 9.57 0.34 14.31
CA TYR A 3 8.22 0.88 14.22
C TYR A 3 8.26 2.35 14.66
N PRO A 4 8.12 3.31 13.74
CA PRO A 4 8.05 4.73 14.10
C PRO A 4 6.83 5.04 14.99
N SER A 5 6.79 6.24 15.55
CA SER A 5 5.65 6.69 16.34
C SER A 5 4.40 6.87 15.48
N PHE A 6 3.27 6.42 15.98
CA PHE A 6 1.95 6.72 15.40
C PHE A 6 1.53 8.15 15.69
N LEU A 7 0.52 8.62 14.97
CA LEU A 7 -0.02 9.96 15.12
C LEU A 7 -0.76 10.14 16.46
N THR A 8 -0.52 11.25 17.09
CA THR A 8 -1.25 11.73 18.28
C THR A 8 -1.87 13.10 17.99
N ASN A 9 -2.76 13.57 18.85
CA ASN A 9 -3.31 14.90 18.69
C ASN A 9 -2.20 15.97 18.70
N GLY A 10 -2.22 16.87 17.71
CA GLY A 10 -1.20 17.88 17.49
C GLY A 10 0.00 17.42 16.65
N SER A 11 0.12 16.13 16.29
CA SER A 11 1.14 15.65 15.37
C SER A 11 1.08 16.35 14.02
N THR A 12 2.23 16.53 13.38
CA THR A 12 2.36 17.13 12.05
C THR A 12 2.55 16.06 10.99
N ILE A 13 1.65 16.05 10.00
CA ILE A 13 1.76 15.21 8.81
C ILE A 13 2.46 16.02 7.70
N GLY A 14 3.62 15.53 7.26
CA GLY A 14 4.31 16.03 6.08
C GLY A 14 3.74 15.41 4.82
N ILE A 15 3.25 16.22 3.89
CA ILE A 15 2.72 15.76 2.60
C ILE A 15 3.80 15.91 1.53
N CYS A 16 4.09 14.83 0.79
CA CYS A 16 5.01 14.84 -0.35
C CYS A 16 4.31 14.33 -1.62
N ALA A 17 4.81 14.70 -2.77
CA ALA A 17 4.36 14.22 -4.08
C ALA A 17 5.44 13.38 -4.77
N PRO A 18 5.72 12.14 -4.30
CA PRO A 18 6.79 11.33 -4.84
C PRO A 18 6.49 10.81 -6.26
N SER A 19 5.22 10.79 -6.64
CA SER A 19 4.73 10.44 -7.96
C SER A 19 4.08 11.64 -8.64
N ALA A 20 2.76 11.71 -8.75
CA ALA A 20 2.07 12.86 -9.33
C ALA A 20 1.80 13.98 -8.30
N GLY A 21 1.72 15.22 -8.75
CA GLY A 21 1.21 16.34 -7.97
C GLY A 21 -0.32 16.31 -7.84
N ALA A 22 -0.85 16.93 -6.79
CA ALA A 22 -2.28 16.98 -6.50
C ALA A 22 -3.07 18.03 -7.33
N GLY A 23 -2.38 18.89 -8.08
CA GLY A 23 -2.95 20.10 -8.68
C GLY A 23 -4.03 19.89 -9.75
N LYS A 24 -4.30 18.64 -10.18
CA LYS A 24 -5.41 18.33 -11.09
C LYS A 24 -6.76 18.53 -10.43
N ASP A 25 -6.85 18.29 -9.12
CA ASP A 25 -8.08 18.40 -8.33
C ASP A 25 -7.74 18.91 -6.93
N LEU A 26 -7.56 20.23 -6.82
CA LEU A 26 -7.21 20.87 -5.56
C LEU A 26 -8.39 20.98 -4.60
N GLU A 27 -9.63 20.97 -5.08
CA GLU A 27 -10.82 21.04 -4.23
C GLU A 27 -10.95 19.75 -3.40
N SER A 28 -10.90 18.60 -4.04
CA SER A 28 -10.90 17.29 -3.36
C SER A 28 -9.67 17.13 -2.47
N PHE A 29 -8.48 17.55 -2.95
CA PHE A 29 -7.27 17.52 -2.15
C PHE A 29 -7.37 18.33 -0.87
N ASP A 30 -7.86 19.57 -0.95
CA ASP A 30 -8.04 20.44 0.22
C ASP A 30 -9.10 19.87 1.18
N ALA A 31 -10.20 19.30 0.68
CA ALA A 31 -11.19 18.61 1.50
C ALA A 31 -10.61 17.43 2.26
N CYS A 32 -9.72 16.64 1.61
CA CYS A 32 -8.97 15.56 2.28
C CYS A 32 -8.09 16.10 3.42
N LEU A 33 -7.30 17.14 3.15
CA LEU A 33 -6.43 17.74 4.17
C LEU A 33 -7.22 18.36 5.32
N ASP A 34 -8.37 18.97 5.03
CA ASP A 34 -9.24 19.53 6.07
C ASP A 34 -9.84 18.45 6.97
N THR A 35 -10.17 17.29 6.42
CA THR A 35 -10.56 16.12 7.23
C THR A 35 -9.44 15.72 8.18
N LEU A 36 -8.18 15.64 7.73
CA LEU A 36 -7.04 15.33 8.59
C LEU A 36 -6.82 16.39 9.67
N LYS A 37 -6.97 17.69 9.34
CA LYS A 37 -6.92 18.78 10.32
C LYS A 37 -8.03 18.67 11.37
N GLN A 38 -9.25 18.27 10.96
CA GLN A 38 -10.37 18.01 11.88
C GLN A 38 -10.12 16.85 12.83
N GLN A 39 -9.26 15.89 12.43
CA GLN A 39 -8.76 14.83 13.33
C GLN A 39 -7.72 15.34 14.34
N GLY A 40 -7.34 16.61 14.31
CA GLY A 40 -6.40 17.23 15.24
C GLY A 40 -4.95 17.24 14.76
N TYR A 41 -4.68 17.03 13.48
CA TYR A 41 -3.32 17.04 12.92
C TYR A 41 -2.97 18.38 12.29
N ASN A 42 -1.67 18.72 12.35
CA ASN A 42 -1.10 19.80 11.55
C ASN A 42 -0.64 19.25 10.20
N ILE A 43 -0.72 20.08 9.15
CA ILE A 43 -0.30 19.69 7.80
C ILE A 43 0.88 20.57 7.36
N LYS A 44 1.94 19.95 6.85
CA LYS A 44 3.10 20.60 6.26
C LYS A 44 3.33 20.04 4.86
N GLU A 45 3.05 20.82 3.84
CA GLU A 45 3.19 20.41 2.45
C GLU A 45 4.59 20.69 1.91
N ALA A 46 5.17 19.76 1.15
CA ALA A 46 6.35 20.00 0.35
C ALA A 46 6.02 20.95 -0.83
N GLN A 47 7.02 21.59 -1.38
CA GLN A 47 6.86 22.71 -2.34
C GLN A 47 6.07 22.33 -3.59
N HIS A 48 6.26 21.11 -4.11
CA HIS A 48 5.69 20.70 -5.41
C HIS A 48 4.43 19.84 -5.28
N VAL A 49 3.85 19.71 -4.08
CA VAL A 49 2.63 18.91 -3.85
C VAL A 49 1.45 19.38 -4.71
N ARG A 50 1.29 20.70 -4.87
CA ARG A 50 0.14 21.31 -5.56
C ARG A 50 0.34 21.56 -7.06
N VAL A 51 1.44 21.09 -7.64
CA VAL A 51 1.64 21.26 -9.09
C VAL A 51 0.66 20.37 -9.87
N ASN A 52 0.16 20.91 -10.99
CA ASN A 52 -0.65 20.14 -11.95
C ASN A 52 0.27 19.51 -12.99
N ASP A 53 1.02 18.51 -12.56
CA ASP A 53 2.00 17.78 -13.36
C ASP A 53 1.94 16.30 -12.98
N PRO A 54 1.90 15.37 -13.95
CA PRO A 54 1.91 13.94 -13.67
C PRO A 54 3.19 13.47 -12.95
N ARG A 55 4.23 14.29 -12.88
CA ARG A 55 5.48 14.00 -12.16
C ARG A 55 5.60 14.72 -10.81
N GLY A 56 4.75 15.69 -10.49
CA GLY A 56 4.91 16.44 -9.23
C GLY A 56 6.25 17.21 -9.12
N GLY A 57 6.81 17.65 -10.25
CA GLY A 57 8.13 18.27 -10.36
C GLY A 57 9.20 17.29 -10.89
N SER A 58 10.48 17.74 -10.99
CA SER A 58 11.57 16.87 -11.43
C SER A 58 11.84 15.75 -10.42
N ALA A 59 12.37 14.61 -10.89
CA ALA A 59 12.74 13.48 -10.05
C ALA A 59 13.62 13.86 -8.85
N LYS A 60 14.61 14.76 -9.10
CA LYS A 60 15.49 15.25 -8.04
C LYS A 60 14.77 16.11 -7.01
N GLN A 61 13.90 17.03 -7.44
CA GLN A 61 13.12 17.86 -6.52
C GLN A 61 12.26 17.01 -5.59
N ARG A 62 11.53 16.03 -6.14
CA ARG A 62 10.68 15.10 -5.37
C ARG A 62 11.49 14.30 -4.35
N GLY A 63 12.69 13.80 -4.74
CA GLY A 63 13.57 13.07 -3.84
C GLY A 63 14.14 13.96 -2.72
N ASP A 64 14.58 15.17 -3.06
CA ASP A 64 15.10 16.14 -2.09
C ASP A 64 14.00 16.54 -1.08
N GLU A 65 12.77 16.78 -1.54
CA GLU A 65 11.63 17.13 -0.67
C GLU A 65 11.26 15.99 0.29
N LEU A 66 11.24 14.75 -0.19
CA LEU A 66 11.03 13.59 0.68
C LEU A 66 12.13 13.51 1.76
N ASN A 67 13.40 13.64 1.36
CA ASN A 67 14.54 13.63 2.29
C ASN A 67 14.40 14.74 3.34
N GLN A 68 13.97 15.96 2.93
CA GLN A 68 13.77 17.10 3.82
C GLN A 68 12.65 16.85 4.85
N LEU A 69 11.50 16.29 4.43
CA LEU A 69 10.41 15.94 5.37
C LEU A 69 10.85 14.93 6.41
N PHE A 70 11.72 13.98 6.03
CA PHE A 70 12.25 13.02 7.01
C PHE A 70 13.25 13.67 7.98
N GLN A 71 14.04 14.62 7.54
CA GLN A 71 15.00 15.37 8.40
C GLN A 71 14.32 16.39 9.30
N ASP A 72 13.12 16.85 8.93
CA ASP A 72 12.41 17.90 9.63
C ASP A 72 11.88 17.39 11.00
N PRO A 73 12.40 17.92 12.14
CA PRO A 73 11.97 17.48 13.45
C PRO A 73 10.53 17.87 13.82
N GLU A 74 9.90 18.78 13.06
CA GLU A 74 8.49 19.16 13.26
C GLU A 74 7.53 18.19 12.58
N VAL A 75 8.01 17.34 11.66
CA VAL A 75 7.20 16.34 10.95
C VAL A 75 7.25 15.01 11.70
N ASP A 76 6.11 14.50 12.11
CA ASP A 76 5.98 13.22 12.83
C ASP A 76 5.68 12.04 11.92
N PHE A 77 4.98 12.28 10.82
CA PHE A 77 4.48 11.28 9.89
C PHE A 77 4.55 11.83 8.46
N VAL A 78 4.84 10.98 7.48
CA VAL A 78 4.86 11.39 6.07
C VAL A 78 3.72 10.71 5.33
N MET A 79 3.03 11.46 4.47
CA MET A 79 1.95 10.93 3.64
C MET A 79 2.16 11.35 2.18
N CYS A 80 2.05 10.39 1.26
CA CYS A 80 2.12 10.67 -0.17
C CYS A 80 0.83 11.36 -0.63
N ALA A 81 0.94 12.44 -1.39
CA ALA A 81 -0.23 13.20 -1.85
C ALA A 81 -1.10 12.38 -2.81
N LYS A 82 -0.47 11.65 -3.73
CA LYS A 82 -1.13 10.92 -4.81
C LYS A 82 -0.27 9.78 -5.34
N GLY A 83 -0.90 8.84 -6.04
CA GLY A 83 -0.24 7.87 -6.91
C GLY A 83 0.19 8.48 -8.26
N GLY A 84 0.50 7.66 -9.24
CA GLY A 84 0.91 8.04 -10.59
C GLY A 84 1.76 6.95 -11.23
N ASP A 85 2.71 7.35 -12.13
CA ASP A 85 3.47 6.41 -12.95
C ASP A 85 4.98 6.71 -12.97
N PHE A 86 5.44 7.76 -12.30
CA PHE A 86 6.79 8.28 -12.48
C PHE A 86 7.66 8.26 -11.23
N LEU A 87 7.28 7.52 -10.20
CA LEU A 87 8.05 7.45 -8.95
C LEU A 87 9.41 6.76 -9.19
N ASN A 88 9.49 5.77 -10.06
CA ASN A 88 10.71 5.02 -10.32
C ASN A 88 11.90 5.93 -10.73
N GLU A 89 11.67 7.03 -11.44
CA GLU A 89 12.73 7.98 -11.80
C GLU A 89 13.27 8.76 -10.59
N MET A 90 12.48 8.89 -9.51
CA MET A 90 12.83 9.60 -8.29
C MET A 90 13.63 8.75 -7.31
N ILE A 91 13.43 7.42 -7.28
CA ILE A 91 14.06 6.53 -6.28
C ILE A 91 15.58 6.75 -6.14
N PRO A 92 16.37 6.98 -7.23
CA PRO A 92 17.80 7.25 -7.11
C PRO A 92 18.19 8.51 -6.30
N TYR A 93 17.25 9.42 -6.09
CA TYR A 93 17.44 10.65 -5.32
C TYR A 93 16.98 10.55 -3.86
N ILE A 94 16.40 9.41 -3.47
CA ILE A 94 16.06 9.11 -2.08
C ILE A 94 17.32 8.73 -1.32
N SER A 95 17.58 9.41 -0.21
CA SER A 95 18.61 9.00 0.74
C SER A 95 18.03 8.03 1.78
N PHE A 96 18.02 6.74 1.47
CA PHE A 96 17.56 5.71 2.43
C PHE A 96 18.35 5.73 3.75
N GLU A 97 19.61 6.20 3.72
CA GLU A 97 20.39 6.42 4.93
C GLU A 97 19.77 7.54 5.80
N THR A 98 19.36 8.65 5.18
CA THR A 98 18.66 9.74 5.86
C THR A 98 17.33 9.28 6.44
N LEU A 99 16.54 8.58 5.65
CA LEU A 99 15.26 8.04 6.08
C LEU A 99 15.42 7.10 7.29
N LYS A 100 16.44 6.25 7.27
CA LYS A 100 16.76 5.32 8.37
C LYS A 100 17.24 6.03 9.64
N LYS A 101 17.96 7.15 9.50
CA LYS A 101 18.43 7.95 10.66
C LYS A 101 17.31 8.73 11.34
N HIS A 102 16.28 9.08 10.61
CA HIS A 102 15.12 9.85 11.07
C HIS A 102 13.82 9.05 10.82
N PRO A 103 13.66 7.87 11.44
CA PRO A 103 12.59 6.96 11.09
C PRO A 103 11.22 7.57 11.39
N LYS A 104 10.39 7.66 10.36
CA LYS A 104 8.98 8.09 10.41
C LYS A 104 8.14 7.09 9.65
N PHE A 105 6.89 6.90 10.07
CA PHE A 105 5.95 6.24 9.17
C PHE A 105 5.78 7.06 7.91
N ILE A 106 5.76 6.36 6.79
CA ILE A 106 5.30 6.90 5.52
C ILE A 106 4.12 6.06 5.05
N MET A 107 3.06 6.72 4.59
CA MET A 107 1.86 6.10 4.06
C MET A 107 1.57 6.57 2.64
N GLY A 108 1.08 5.65 1.82
CA GLY A 108 0.59 5.88 0.48
C GLY A 108 0.06 4.60 -0.14
N ALA A 109 -0.44 4.69 -1.36
CA ALA A 109 -0.95 3.57 -2.16
C ALA A 109 -0.56 3.74 -3.63
N SER A 110 -0.61 2.65 -4.41
CA SER A 110 -0.27 2.65 -5.83
C SER A 110 1.23 2.88 -6.06
N ASP A 111 1.61 3.80 -6.94
CA ASP A 111 3.00 4.14 -7.28
C ASP A 111 3.90 4.44 -6.05
N PRO A 112 3.45 5.08 -4.94
CA PRO A 112 4.16 5.15 -3.66
C PRO A 112 4.76 3.85 -3.14
N THR A 113 4.29 2.68 -3.58
CA THR A 113 4.94 1.38 -3.32
C THR A 113 6.44 1.43 -3.61
N GLY A 114 6.85 2.18 -4.65
CA GLY A 114 8.26 2.37 -5.05
C GLY A 114 9.14 3.04 -3.98
N VAL A 115 8.56 3.63 -2.93
CA VAL A 115 9.26 4.15 -1.77
C VAL A 115 8.96 3.32 -0.51
N LEU A 116 7.71 2.91 -0.30
CA LEU A 116 7.30 2.15 0.88
C LEU A 116 8.06 0.83 0.97
N TYR A 117 8.08 0.08 -0.11
CA TYR A 117 8.69 -1.24 -0.18
C TYR A 117 10.22 -1.21 0.01
N PRO A 118 11.01 -0.39 -0.74
CA PRO A 118 12.44 -0.27 -0.49
C PRO A 118 12.76 0.25 0.90
N TYR A 119 11.99 1.18 1.43
CA TYR A 119 12.23 1.70 2.77
C TYR A 119 12.04 0.62 3.84
N THR A 120 11.03 -0.25 3.70
CA THR A 120 10.87 -1.39 4.60
C THR A 120 11.98 -2.42 4.41
N THR A 121 12.28 -2.83 3.18
CA THR A 121 13.18 -3.97 2.92
C THR A 121 14.67 -3.62 3.06
N LEU A 122 15.08 -2.38 2.74
CA LEU A 122 16.48 -1.93 2.85
C LEU A 122 16.80 -1.32 4.21
N CYS A 123 15.85 -0.62 4.83
CA CYS A 123 16.09 0.12 6.07
C CYS A 123 15.58 -0.58 7.32
N ASP A 124 14.74 -1.59 7.16
CA ASP A 124 14.12 -2.32 8.25
C ASP A 124 13.18 -1.43 9.09
N VAL A 125 12.42 -0.56 8.43
CA VAL A 125 11.45 0.37 9.01
C VAL A 125 10.06 0.06 8.47
N ALA A 126 9.08 -0.05 9.35
CA ALA A 126 7.70 -0.31 8.97
C ALA A 126 7.10 0.86 8.17
N THR A 127 6.27 0.54 7.18
CA THR A 127 5.53 1.50 6.36
C THR A 127 4.05 1.13 6.29
N ILE A 128 3.20 2.06 5.86
CA ILE A 128 1.76 1.83 5.78
C ILE A 128 1.31 1.93 4.33
N TYR A 129 0.73 0.85 3.80
CA TYR A 129 0.00 0.87 2.54
C TYR A 129 -1.48 1.11 2.84
N GLY A 130 -1.95 2.31 2.53
CA GLY A 130 -3.30 2.76 2.89
C GLY A 130 -3.80 3.81 1.91
N PHE A 131 -4.16 5.00 2.39
CA PHE A 131 -4.58 6.08 1.54
C PHE A 131 -3.42 7.03 1.17
N ASN A 132 -3.54 7.66 0.01
CA ASN A 132 -2.82 8.88 -0.27
C ASN A 132 -3.51 10.07 0.42
N GLY A 133 -2.77 11.13 0.76
CA GLY A 133 -3.31 12.30 1.46
C GLY A 133 -4.41 13.05 0.69
N GLY A 134 -4.46 12.89 -0.63
CA GLY A 134 -5.48 13.44 -1.50
C GLY A 134 -6.51 12.43 -1.99
N SER A 135 -6.83 11.40 -1.20
CA SER A 135 -7.84 10.41 -1.61
C SER A 135 -8.66 9.90 -0.44
N SER A 136 -9.95 9.72 -0.66
CA SER A 136 -10.95 9.10 0.22
C SER A 136 -11.27 9.84 1.53
N TYR A 137 -10.42 10.74 2.01
CA TYR A 137 -10.72 11.55 3.19
C TYR A 137 -11.75 12.67 2.93
N ASP A 138 -12.02 12.98 1.67
CA ASP A 138 -13.07 13.91 1.21
C ASP A 138 -14.48 13.29 1.19
N LEU A 139 -14.58 11.96 1.31
CA LEU A 139 -15.86 11.26 1.35
C LEU A 139 -16.69 11.64 2.58
N GLN A 140 -17.95 12.04 2.36
CA GLN A 140 -18.86 12.42 3.45
C GLN A 140 -20.22 11.72 3.34
N PRO A 141 -20.74 11.12 4.43
CA PRO A 141 -20.04 10.88 5.71
C PRO A 141 -18.87 9.92 5.53
N LEU A 142 -17.84 10.04 6.37
CA LEU A 142 -16.67 9.17 6.29
C LEU A 142 -17.07 7.68 6.33
N PRO A 143 -16.76 6.90 5.28
CA PRO A 143 -17.04 5.46 5.26
C PRO A 143 -16.23 4.71 6.32
N GLN A 144 -16.67 3.49 6.64
CA GLN A 144 -16.02 2.68 7.70
C GLN A 144 -14.55 2.40 7.39
N PHE A 145 -14.21 2.13 6.13
CA PHE A 145 -12.81 1.86 5.75
C PHE A 145 -11.88 3.06 5.93
N VAL A 146 -12.38 4.29 5.75
CA VAL A 146 -11.63 5.52 6.05
C VAL A 146 -11.47 5.68 7.56
N LYS A 147 -12.52 5.42 8.35
CA LYS A 147 -12.44 5.43 9.82
C LYS A 147 -11.44 4.40 10.34
N ASN A 148 -11.44 3.20 9.75
CA ASN A 148 -10.47 2.15 10.11
C ASN A 148 -9.02 2.60 9.83
N ASN A 149 -8.77 3.25 8.70
CA ASN A 149 -7.46 3.82 8.39
C ASN A 149 -7.05 4.88 9.42
N LEU A 150 -7.97 5.81 9.75
CA LEU A 150 -7.72 6.84 10.78
C LEU A 150 -7.38 6.23 12.14
N GLU A 151 -8.01 5.11 12.52
CA GLU A 151 -7.67 4.42 13.78
C GLU A 151 -6.28 3.77 13.70
N ILE A 152 -5.95 3.12 12.59
CA ILE A 152 -4.65 2.46 12.41
C ILE A 152 -3.49 3.47 12.45
N ILE A 153 -3.62 4.62 11.80
CA ILE A 153 -2.56 5.65 11.83
C ILE A 153 -2.40 6.33 13.21
N LYS A 154 -3.37 6.17 14.11
CA LYS A 154 -3.29 6.53 15.54
C LYS A 154 -2.65 5.43 16.39
N GLY A 155 -2.36 4.27 15.82
CA GLY A 155 -1.82 3.11 16.53
C GLY A 155 -2.87 2.18 17.15
N ASN A 156 -4.15 2.40 16.89
CA ASN A 156 -5.21 1.48 17.25
C ASN A 156 -5.28 0.36 16.21
N LEU A 157 -4.50 -0.71 16.43
CA LEU A 157 -4.39 -1.84 15.51
C LEU A 157 -5.64 -2.71 15.57
N ILE A 158 -6.74 -2.18 15.06
CA ILE A 158 -8.04 -2.83 15.03
C ILE A 158 -8.02 -4.07 14.13
N GLU A 159 -8.88 -5.03 14.42
CA GLU A 159 -9.19 -6.11 13.48
C GLU A 159 -9.91 -5.53 12.27
N GLN A 160 -9.44 -5.86 11.08
CA GLN A 160 -10.11 -5.55 9.81
C GLN A 160 -10.75 -6.83 9.29
N THR A 161 -12.05 -6.78 9.05
CA THR A 161 -12.83 -7.87 8.47
C THR A 161 -13.31 -7.49 7.08
N ASN A 162 -13.42 -8.46 6.18
CA ASN A 162 -13.91 -8.18 4.84
C ASN A 162 -15.26 -7.45 4.87
N TYR A 163 -15.38 -6.47 3.98
CA TYR A 163 -16.60 -5.64 3.89
C TYR A 163 -17.74 -6.42 3.23
N PRO A 164 -19.00 -6.04 3.46
CA PRO A 164 -20.14 -6.73 2.84
C PRO A 164 -20.28 -6.46 1.35
N GLU A 165 -19.93 -5.26 0.91
CA GLU A 165 -20.04 -4.80 -0.47
C GLU A 165 -18.87 -3.89 -0.85
N TYR A 166 -18.54 -3.85 -2.14
CA TYR A 166 -17.55 -2.94 -2.72
C TYR A 166 -18.14 -2.17 -3.90
N GLN A 167 -17.52 -1.07 -4.25
CA GLN A 167 -17.85 -0.26 -5.41
C GLN A 167 -17.12 -0.83 -6.63
N LYS A 168 -17.87 -1.42 -7.56
CA LYS A 168 -17.33 -1.92 -8.83
C LYS A 168 -17.15 -0.80 -9.85
N ALA A 169 -18.03 0.22 -9.80
CA ALA A 169 -17.86 1.40 -10.64
C ALA A 169 -16.54 2.14 -10.31
N LEU A 170 -15.89 2.66 -11.33
CA LEU A 170 -14.62 3.39 -11.13
C LEU A 170 -14.87 4.65 -10.29
N PRO A 171 -13.94 5.00 -9.38
CA PRO A 171 -14.14 6.14 -8.47
C PRO A 171 -14.40 7.49 -9.17
N TRP A 172 -13.95 7.65 -10.42
CA TRP A 172 -14.17 8.87 -11.21
C TRP A 172 -15.44 8.85 -12.06
N ASP A 173 -16.17 7.73 -12.10
CA ASP A 173 -17.44 7.59 -12.83
C ASP A 173 -18.65 7.84 -11.94
N VAL A 174 -18.46 7.88 -10.63
CA VAL A 174 -19.51 8.12 -9.61
C VAL A 174 -19.05 9.14 -8.59
N GLU A 175 -19.97 9.90 -8.07
CA GLU A 175 -19.72 10.85 -6.98
C GLU A 175 -19.79 10.11 -5.63
N GLY A 176 -18.73 10.22 -4.84
CA GLY A 176 -18.65 9.63 -3.52
C GLY A 176 -18.34 8.13 -3.53
N PHE A 177 -18.77 7.44 -2.47
CA PHE A 177 -18.61 5.99 -2.31
C PHE A 177 -19.99 5.32 -2.40
N VAL A 178 -20.19 4.53 -3.46
CA VAL A 178 -21.47 3.84 -3.74
C VAL A 178 -21.19 2.34 -3.92
N PRO A 179 -21.20 1.54 -2.84
CA PRO A 179 -21.04 0.09 -2.94
C PRO A 179 -22.22 -0.51 -3.68
N ASP A 180 -21.95 -1.38 -4.66
CA ASP A 180 -22.94 -1.96 -5.58
C ASP A 180 -22.77 -3.46 -5.80
N THR A 181 -21.68 -4.04 -5.30
CA THR A 181 -21.32 -5.44 -5.55
C THR A 181 -20.92 -6.12 -4.25
N LYS A 182 -21.46 -7.34 -4.02
CA LYS A 182 -21.10 -8.12 -2.83
C LYS A 182 -19.63 -8.53 -2.84
N VAL A 183 -18.99 -8.37 -1.70
CA VAL A 183 -17.63 -8.89 -1.48
C VAL A 183 -17.69 -10.39 -1.28
N GLN A 184 -16.77 -11.10 -1.94
CA GLN A 184 -16.62 -12.54 -1.80
C GLN A 184 -15.13 -12.87 -1.96
N TRP A 185 -14.42 -12.92 -0.84
CA TRP A 185 -13.05 -13.40 -0.86
C TRP A 185 -13.02 -14.88 -1.21
N SER A 186 -12.02 -15.28 -1.96
CA SER A 186 -11.78 -16.67 -2.36
C SER A 186 -10.38 -17.12 -1.89
N CYS A 187 -10.21 -18.41 -1.67
CA CYS A 187 -8.95 -18.99 -1.24
C CYS A 187 -8.72 -20.34 -1.91
N THR A 188 -7.48 -20.71 -2.15
CA THR A 188 -7.10 -22.05 -2.63
C THR A 188 -7.31 -23.15 -1.57
N GLN A 189 -7.60 -22.77 -0.32
CA GLN A 189 -7.94 -23.67 0.79
C GLN A 189 -9.32 -23.32 1.35
N GLU A 190 -10.04 -24.32 1.89
CA GLU A 190 -11.37 -24.09 2.49
C GLU A 190 -11.30 -23.22 3.75
N GLU A 191 -10.24 -23.40 4.54
CA GLU A 191 -9.95 -22.62 5.74
C GLU A 191 -8.44 -22.38 5.83
N LEU A 192 -8.03 -21.14 6.19
CA LEU A 192 -6.65 -20.77 6.38
C LEU A 192 -6.52 -19.90 7.63
N THR A 193 -5.70 -20.35 8.58
CA THR A 193 -5.27 -19.56 9.73
C THR A 193 -3.75 -19.56 9.77
N THR A 194 -3.13 -18.40 9.61
CA THR A 194 -1.68 -18.27 9.55
C THR A 194 -1.22 -16.92 10.09
N SER A 195 0.06 -16.84 10.44
CA SER A 195 0.69 -15.61 10.92
C SER A 195 2.09 -15.50 10.33
N GLY A 196 2.49 -14.30 9.93
CA GLY A 196 3.81 -14.05 9.35
C GLY A 196 4.09 -12.56 9.14
N ARG A 197 5.32 -12.25 8.77
CA ARG A 197 5.78 -10.91 8.47
C ARG A 197 5.09 -10.39 7.20
N CYS A 198 4.31 -9.31 7.34
CA CYS A 198 3.57 -8.71 6.23
C CYS A 198 4.49 -7.86 5.35
N ILE A 199 4.41 -8.05 4.05
CA ILE A 199 5.10 -7.20 3.07
C ILE A 199 4.35 -7.24 1.74
N GLY A 200 4.34 -6.13 1.02
CA GLY A 200 3.69 -6.05 -0.29
C GLY A 200 3.48 -4.62 -0.78
N GLY A 201 2.48 -4.43 -1.61
CA GLY A 201 2.10 -3.18 -2.25
C GLY A 201 1.49 -3.39 -3.63
N CYS A 202 1.50 -2.36 -4.46
CA CYS A 202 1.05 -2.43 -5.85
C CYS A 202 2.02 -3.28 -6.68
N ILE A 203 1.52 -4.43 -7.21
CA ILE A 203 2.36 -5.38 -7.96
C ILE A 203 2.81 -4.80 -9.29
N ASP A 204 2.05 -3.86 -9.87
CA ASP A 204 2.45 -3.12 -11.07
C ASP A 204 3.77 -2.37 -10.86
N VAL A 205 4.06 -1.94 -9.64
CA VAL A 205 5.30 -1.25 -9.23
C VAL A 205 6.36 -2.23 -8.73
N LEU A 206 5.97 -3.21 -7.91
CA LEU A 206 6.89 -4.17 -7.31
C LEU A 206 7.69 -4.94 -8.37
N LYS A 207 7.06 -5.33 -9.48
CA LYS A 207 7.73 -6.04 -10.59
C LYS A 207 8.92 -5.28 -11.17
N ASP A 208 8.87 -3.93 -11.15
CA ASP A 208 9.92 -3.07 -11.69
C ASP A 208 11.11 -2.90 -10.73
N LEU A 209 10.96 -3.30 -9.46
CA LEU A 209 12.03 -3.28 -8.47
C LEU A 209 12.89 -4.54 -8.50
N ILE A 210 12.37 -5.66 -9.03
CA ILE A 210 13.03 -6.98 -9.01
C ILE A 210 14.42 -6.90 -9.64
N GLY A 211 15.45 -7.29 -8.86
CA GLY A 211 16.84 -7.33 -9.31
C GLY A 211 17.51 -5.95 -9.45
N THR A 212 16.84 -4.86 -9.07
CA THR A 212 17.47 -3.54 -8.99
C THR A 212 18.22 -3.37 -7.66
N LYS A 213 19.04 -2.32 -7.55
CA LYS A 213 19.70 -1.99 -6.27
C LYS A 213 18.72 -1.58 -5.15
N PHE A 214 17.45 -1.39 -5.48
CA PHE A 214 16.38 -1.03 -4.57
C PHE A 214 15.56 -2.25 -4.10
N ASP A 215 15.89 -3.44 -4.63
CA ASP A 215 15.32 -4.71 -4.22
C ASP A 215 16.03 -5.23 -2.96
N GLY A 216 15.44 -4.99 -1.80
CA GLY A 216 15.92 -5.50 -0.51
C GLY A 216 15.33 -6.85 -0.11
N THR A 217 14.51 -7.45 -0.96
CA THR A 217 13.65 -8.60 -0.65
C THR A 217 14.39 -9.78 -0.07
N LYS A 218 15.46 -10.21 -0.71
CA LYS A 218 16.22 -11.39 -0.27
C LYS A 218 16.71 -11.26 1.17
N LYS A 219 17.33 -10.13 1.50
CA LYS A 219 17.82 -9.86 2.87
C LYS A 219 16.69 -9.74 3.88
N PHE A 220 15.56 -9.18 3.47
CA PHE A 220 14.37 -9.08 4.31
C PHE A 220 13.81 -10.48 4.62
N ILE A 221 13.64 -11.34 3.63
CA ILE A 221 13.17 -12.71 3.80
C ILE A 221 14.13 -13.53 4.66
N GLU A 222 15.44 -13.48 4.38
CA GLU A 222 16.47 -14.16 5.18
C GLU A 222 16.40 -13.73 6.67
N LYS A 223 16.20 -12.44 6.92
CA LYS A 223 16.12 -11.91 8.28
C LYS A 223 14.88 -12.37 9.04
N TYR A 224 13.75 -12.51 8.37
CA TYR A 224 12.45 -12.83 8.96
C TYR A 224 11.94 -14.23 8.58
N ALA A 225 12.83 -15.12 8.16
CA ALA A 225 12.49 -16.49 7.76
C ALA A 225 11.73 -17.26 8.85
N ASP A 226 12.10 -17.08 10.13
CA ASP A 226 11.46 -17.75 11.26
C ASP A 226 10.02 -17.27 11.49
N ASP A 227 9.72 -15.99 11.21
CA ASP A 227 8.35 -15.46 11.25
C ASP A 227 7.52 -16.03 10.08
N GLY A 228 8.17 -16.33 8.96
CA GLY A 228 7.55 -16.58 7.67
C GLY A 228 6.97 -15.30 7.06
N ILE A 229 6.71 -15.29 5.76
CA ILE A 229 6.26 -14.11 5.01
C ILE A 229 4.81 -14.26 4.59
N ILE A 230 4.01 -13.23 4.80
CA ILE A 230 2.68 -13.08 4.20
C ILE A 230 2.75 -11.90 3.23
N TRP A 231 2.62 -12.23 1.95
CA TRP A 231 2.56 -11.25 0.88
C TRP A 231 1.16 -10.69 0.72
N TYR A 232 1.05 -9.40 0.38
CA TYR A 232 -0.16 -8.85 -0.17
C TYR A 232 0.14 -8.09 -1.46
N PHE A 233 -0.72 -8.23 -2.45
CA PHE A 233 -0.58 -7.57 -3.74
C PHE A 233 -1.86 -6.83 -4.11
N ASP A 234 -1.69 -5.57 -4.47
CA ASP A 234 -2.69 -4.75 -5.13
C ASP A 234 -2.40 -4.79 -6.62
N ASN A 235 -3.30 -5.37 -7.41
CA ASN A 235 -3.19 -5.37 -8.86
C ASN A 235 -4.04 -4.26 -9.46
N PHE A 236 -3.40 -3.22 -9.97
CA PHE A 236 -4.10 -2.10 -10.59
C PHE A 236 -4.56 -2.45 -12.01
N SER A 237 -3.62 -2.89 -12.87
CA SER A 237 -3.87 -3.00 -14.31
C SER A 237 -3.13 -4.13 -15.03
N LEU A 238 -2.38 -4.99 -14.33
CA LEU A 238 -1.74 -6.11 -15.00
C LEU A 238 -2.82 -7.05 -15.54
N SER A 239 -2.73 -7.43 -16.82
CA SER A 239 -3.56 -8.49 -17.37
C SER A 239 -3.27 -9.83 -16.67
N ALA A 240 -4.17 -10.80 -16.80
CA ALA A 240 -3.97 -12.11 -16.20
C ALA A 240 -2.63 -12.75 -16.60
N GLU A 241 -2.24 -12.63 -17.89
CA GLU A 241 -0.97 -13.16 -18.40
C GLU A 241 0.24 -12.40 -17.87
N VAL A 242 0.14 -11.08 -17.67
CA VAL A 242 1.23 -10.29 -17.12
C VAL A 242 1.37 -10.58 -15.63
N LEU A 243 0.27 -10.69 -14.90
CA LEU A 243 0.27 -11.11 -13.49
C LEU A 243 0.91 -12.50 -13.34
N TYR A 244 0.49 -13.48 -14.14
CA TYR A 244 1.09 -14.83 -14.15
C TYR A 244 2.61 -14.76 -14.33
N ARG A 245 3.09 -14.08 -15.38
CA ARG A 245 4.54 -13.96 -15.63
C ARG A 245 5.29 -13.23 -14.53
N THR A 246 4.67 -12.22 -13.93
CA THR A 246 5.25 -11.45 -12.83
C THR A 246 5.43 -12.33 -11.59
N LEU A 247 4.43 -13.13 -11.23
CA LEU A 247 4.53 -14.05 -10.10
C LEU A 247 5.59 -15.15 -10.32
N ILE A 248 5.67 -15.69 -11.54
CA ILE A 248 6.75 -16.62 -11.92
C ILE A 248 8.13 -15.96 -11.80
N GLN A 249 8.28 -14.71 -12.26
CA GLN A 249 9.52 -13.96 -12.11
C GLN A 249 9.87 -13.72 -10.64
N MET A 250 8.91 -13.36 -9.81
CA MET A 250 9.10 -13.22 -8.35
C MET A 250 9.57 -14.53 -7.73
N SER A 251 8.94 -15.65 -8.11
CA SER A 251 9.35 -16.99 -7.67
C SER A 251 10.80 -17.29 -8.05
N TYR A 252 11.19 -17.08 -9.31
CA TYR A 252 12.57 -17.28 -9.79
C TYR A 252 13.59 -16.35 -9.12
N ALA A 253 13.16 -15.16 -8.71
CA ALA A 253 13.99 -14.22 -7.96
C ALA A 253 14.09 -14.55 -6.45
N GLY A 254 13.43 -15.61 -5.97
CA GLY A 254 13.44 -16.05 -4.58
C GLY A 254 12.51 -15.25 -3.66
N TRP A 255 11.59 -14.46 -4.21
CA TRP A 255 10.69 -13.64 -3.39
C TRP A 255 9.72 -14.47 -2.56
N PHE A 256 9.40 -15.68 -2.99
CA PHE A 256 8.45 -16.54 -2.28
C PHE A 256 9.11 -17.53 -1.32
N GLU A 257 10.41 -17.40 -1.07
CA GLU A 257 11.06 -18.16 0.00
C GLU A 257 10.43 -17.81 1.36
N SER A 258 10.23 -18.83 2.21
CA SER A 258 9.56 -18.72 3.52
C SER A 258 8.14 -18.15 3.48
N THR A 259 7.47 -18.14 2.33
CA THR A 259 6.10 -17.63 2.19
C THR A 259 5.07 -18.57 2.83
N LYS A 260 4.19 -18.03 3.67
CA LYS A 260 3.10 -18.75 4.33
C LYS A 260 1.75 -18.54 3.64
N ALA A 261 1.55 -17.37 3.02
CA ALA A 261 0.34 -17.06 2.26
C ALA A 261 0.58 -15.84 1.33
N ILE A 262 -0.24 -15.76 0.30
CA ILE A 262 -0.33 -14.60 -0.59
C ILE A 262 -1.78 -14.11 -0.57
N ILE A 263 -1.99 -12.80 -0.39
CA ILE A 263 -3.29 -12.13 -0.45
C ILE A 263 -3.29 -11.20 -1.64
N VAL A 264 -4.20 -11.38 -2.58
CA VAL A 264 -4.29 -10.54 -3.78
C VAL A 264 -5.63 -9.80 -3.79
N GLY A 265 -5.54 -8.49 -3.93
CA GLY A 265 -6.71 -7.62 -4.04
C GLY A 265 -7.47 -7.78 -5.35
N ARG A 266 -8.70 -7.28 -5.39
CA ARG A 266 -9.47 -7.20 -6.63
C ARG A 266 -8.74 -6.33 -7.65
N THR A 267 -8.60 -6.81 -8.89
CA THR A 267 -8.02 -6.06 -9.99
C THR A 267 -9.00 -4.98 -10.43
N LEU A 268 -8.53 -3.72 -10.55
CA LEU A 268 -9.40 -2.62 -10.98
C LEU A 268 -9.69 -2.67 -12.49
N PHE A 269 -8.66 -2.93 -13.31
CA PHE A 269 -8.77 -3.04 -14.76
C PHE A 269 -8.48 -4.47 -15.22
N GLU A 270 -9.50 -5.30 -15.17
CA GLU A 270 -9.37 -6.68 -15.62
C GLU A 270 -9.19 -6.76 -17.13
N SER A 271 -8.20 -7.54 -17.56
CA SER A 271 -7.95 -7.82 -18.98
C SER A 271 -7.23 -9.16 -19.18
N SER A 272 -7.48 -9.80 -20.31
CA SER A 272 -6.78 -11.01 -20.75
C SER A 272 -6.83 -11.09 -22.29
N GLU A 273 -5.70 -11.45 -22.90
CA GLU A 273 -5.62 -11.66 -24.36
C GLU A 273 -5.85 -13.13 -24.75
N THR A 274 -5.59 -14.06 -23.84
CA THR A 274 -5.69 -15.51 -24.09
C THR A 274 -6.96 -16.14 -23.52
N GLY A 275 -7.74 -15.38 -22.71
CA GLY A 275 -8.87 -15.88 -21.95
C GLY A 275 -8.47 -16.51 -20.61
N MET A 276 -7.20 -16.40 -20.19
CA MET A 276 -6.76 -16.78 -18.85
C MET A 276 -7.52 -15.98 -17.80
N SER A 277 -8.04 -16.64 -16.78
CA SER A 277 -8.63 -15.95 -15.64
C SER A 277 -7.55 -15.51 -14.63
N TYR A 278 -7.85 -14.49 -13.79
CA TYR A 278 -6.96 -14.10 -12.69
C TYR A 278 -6.79 -15.22 -11.67
N GLN A 279 -7.86 -15.98 -11.39
CA GLN A 279 -7.78 -17.17 -10.55
C GLN A 279 -6.77 -18.18 -11.12
N GLU A 280 -6.84 -18.51 -12.40
CA GLU A 280 -5.90 -19.41 -13.06
C GLU A 280 -4.48 -18.89 -12.99
N ALA A 281 -4.26 -17.59 -13.29
CA ALA A 281 -2.95 -16.95 -13.19
C ALA A 281 -2.33 -17.11 -11.78
N LEU A 282 -3.12 -16.90 -10.72
CA LEU A 282 -2.68 -16.99 -9.34
C LEU A 282 -2.43 -18.45 -8.91
N THR A 283 -3.37 -19.35 -9.17
CA THR A 283 -3.29 -20.74 -8.71
C THR A 283 -2.19 -21.53 -9.42
N THR A 284 -1.93 -21.25 -10.70
CA THR A 284 -0.88 -21.93 -11.49
C THR A 284 0.52 -21.39 -11.17
N SER A 285 0.66 -20.09 -10.86
CA SER A 285 1.97 -19.52 -10.54
C SER A 285 2.41 -19.73 -9.09
N CYS A 286 1.50 -20.10 -8.20
CA CYS A 286 1.73 -20.25 -6.76
C CYS A 286 1.21 -21.58 -6.22
N GLU A 287 1.39 -22.69 -6.95
CA GLU A 287 0.78 -24.01 -6.67
C GLU A 287 0.99 -24.49 -5.23
N ASP A 288 2.15 -24.25 -4.65
CA ASP A 288 2.52 -24.76 -3.30
C ASP A 288 2.22 -23.73 -2.18
N ILE A 289 1.67 -22.55 -2.50
CA ILE A 289 1.45 -21.48 -1.54
C ILE A 289 -0.06 -21.21 -1.44
N PRO A 290 -0.63 -21.14 -0.21
CA PRO A 290 -2.01 -20.71 -0.04
C PRO A 290 -2.22 -19.30 -0.61
N VAL A 291 -3.18 -19.14 -1.53
CA VAL A 291 -3.51 -17.84 -2.14
C VAL A 291 -4.94 -17.45 -1.79
N ILE A 292 -5.10 -16.27 -1.22
CA ILE A 292 -6.38 -15.58 -1.08
C ILE A 292 -6.47 -14.53 -2.18
N TYR A 293 -7.60 -14.43 -2.86
CA TYR A 293 -7.83 -13.47 -3.94
C TYR A 293 -9.23 -12.84 -3.84
N ASP A 294 -9.47 -11.81 -4.65
CA ASP A 294 -10.63 -10.91 -4.54
C ASP A 294 -10.72 -10.21 -3.18
N ALA A 295 -9.56 -10.00 -2.54
CA ALA A 295 -9.48 -9.39 -1.22
C ALA A 295 -9.76 -7.88 -1.26
N ASP A 296 -10.16 -7.33 -0.12
CA ASP A 296 -10.33 -5.89 0.09
C ASP A 296 -8.97 -5.20 0.24
N ILE A 297 -8.17 -5.23 -0.81
CA ILE A 297 -6.83 -4.60 -0.89
C ILE A 297 -6.72 -3.87 -2.21
N GLY A 298 -6.16 -2.67 -2.19
CA GLY A 298 -5.78 -1.95 -3.39
C GLY A 298 -6.75 -0.87 -3.86
N HIS A 299 -6.96 -0.79 -5.18
CA HIS A 299 -7.62 0.35 -5.80
C HIS A 299 -9.14 0.31 -5.79
N THR A 300 -9.75 -0.80 -5.41
CA THR A 300 -11.20 -0.90 -5.26
C THR A 300 -11.62 -0.55 -3.83
N ASN A 301 -12.62 0.32 -3.68
CA ASN A 301 -13.15 0.70 -2.36
C ASN A 301 -14.32 -0.23 -1.95
N PRO A 302 -14.38 -0.67 -0.69
CA PRO A 302 -13.44 -0.38 0.40
C PRO A 302 -12.19 -1.23 0.34
N HIS A 303 -11.11 -0.78 1.01
CA HIS A 303 -9.90 -1.57 1.14
C HIS A 303 -9.29 -1.48 2.54
N PHE A 304 -8.48 -2.48 2.89
CA PHE A 304 -7.74 -2.55 4.14
C PHE A 304 -6.52 -1.62 4.14
N THR A 305 -6.13 -1.22 5.33
CA THR A 305 -4.83 -0.58 5.57
C THR A 305 -3.83 -1.64 6.00
N MET A 306 -2.73 -1.78 5.25
CA MET A 306 -1.70 -2.79 5.48
C MET A 306 -0.46 -2.16 6.10
N ILE A 307 0.22 -2.88 7.00
CA ILE A 307 1.45 -2.42 7.65
C ILE A 307 2.60 -3.32 7.22
N ASN A 308 3.44 -2.83 6.32
CA ASN A 308 4.66 -3.52 5.91
C ASN A 308 5.61 -3.68 7.10
N GLY A 309 6.10 -4.87 7.28
CA GLY A 309 7.03 -5.20 8.36
C GLY A 309 6.38 -5.62 9.69
N ALA A 310 5.07 -5.44 9.89
CA ALA A 310 4.36 -5.97 11.05
C ALA A 310 4.11 -7.49 10.93
N ILE A 311 3.84 -8.16 12.04
CA ILE A 311 3.27 -9.51 12.00
C ILE A 311 1.79 -9.36 11.67
N LEU A 312 1.37 -10.01 10.61
CA LEU A 312 -0.02 -10.12 10.19
C LEU A 312 -0.56 -11.48 10.65
N ASN A 313 -1.63 -11.47 11.43
CA ASN A 313 -2.42 -12.65 11.73
C ASN A 313 -3.62 -12.67 10.77
N LEU A 314 -3.76 -13.74 10.02
CA LEU A 314 -4.75 -13.93 8.98
C LEU A 314 -5.65 -15.10 9.33
N HIS A 315 -6.95 -14.87 9.26
CA HIS A 315 -7.95 -15.92 9.33
C HIS A 315 -8.90 -15.82 8.13
N TYR A 316 -9.12 -16.94 7.45
CA TYR A 316 -10.08 -17.06 6.35
C TYR A 316 -10.90 -18.34 6.52
N LYS A 317 -12.21 -18.23 6.34
CA LYS A 317 -13.13 -19.38 6.31
C LYS A 317 -14.42 -18.99 5.58
N HIS A 318 -14.83 -19.82 4.58
CA HIS A 318 -16.10 -19.67 3.88
C HIS A 318 -16.40 -18.24 3.42
N HIS A 319 -15.46 -17.61 2.68
CA HIS A 319 -15.51 -16.24 2.17
C HIS A 319 -15.44 -15.13 3.23
N HIS A 320 -15.32 -15.47 4.50
CA HIS A 320 -15.06 -14.52 5.58
C HIS A 320 -13.56 -14.49 5.90
N ALA A 321 -13.03 -13.29 5.99
CA ALA A 321 -11.65 -13.11 6.35
C ALA A 321 -11.49 -12.00 7.39
N SER A 322 -10.50 -12.15 8.25
CA SER A 322 -10.05 -11.08 9.15
C SER A 322 -8.53 -11.04 9.23
N ILE A 323 -8.03 -9.84 9.45
CA ILE A 323 -6.61 -9.60 9.72
C ILE A 323 -6.42 -8.72 10.95
N THR A 324 -5.37 -9.01 11.71
CA THR A 324 -4.85 -8.13 12.76
C THR A 324 -3.34 -7.98 12.63
N PHE A 325 -2.79 -6.92 13.18
CA PHE A 325 -1.35 -6.67 13.19
C PHE A 325 -0.77 -6.67 14.59
N GLU A 326 0.45 -7.20 14.72
CA GLU A 326 1.27 -7.09 15.92
C GLU A 326 2.63 -6.48 15.55
N LEU A 327 3.13 -5.58 16.38
CA LEU A 327 4.43 -4.94 16.20
C LEU A 327 5.49 -5.70 16.99
N LYS A 328 6.30 -6.50 16.31
CA LYS A 328 7.36 -7.35 16.91
C LYS A 328 8.71 -7.10 16.26
#